data_56959fff0cab66c2767f9d13e7a253b7
#
_entry.id   56959fff0cab66c2767f9d13e7a253b7
#
_cell.length_a   1.000
_cell.length_b   1.000
_cell.length_c   1.000
_cell.angle_alpha   90.00
_cell.angle_beta   90.00
_cell.angle_gamma   90.00
#
_symmetry.space_group_name_H-M   'P 1'
#
loop_
_entity.id
_entity.type
_entity.pdbx_description
1 polymer ?
#
loop_
_entity_poly.entity_id
_entity_poly.type
_entity_poly.pdbx_seq_one_letter_code
_entity_poly.pdbx_strand_id
1 'polypeptide(L)'
;MHVSGQVVEQLSEHQMEGFLEAYLLTGRHGIWSSYESFVHVIDSMLNQHAKWLEATVREIPWRKPIASMNLLVSSHVWRQDHNGFSHQDPGVTSVLLNKCFHNDHVIGIYFATDANMLLAIAEKCYKSTNKINAIIAGKQPAATWLTLDEARAELEKGAAAWDWASTAKNNDEAEVVLAAAGDVPTQEIMAASDKLKELGVKFKVVNVADLLSLQSAKENDEALTDEEFADIFTADKPVLFAYHSYAHDVRGLIYDRPNHDNFNVHGYEEEGSTTTPYDMVRVNRIDRYELTAEALRMIDADKYADKIDELEKFRDEAFQFAVDNGYDHPDYTDWVYSGVNTDKKGAVTATAATAGDNE
;
A
#
# COMPACT_ATOMS: atom_id res chain seq x y z
N MET A 1 4.56 -16.49 -30.22
CA MET A 1 3.86 -15.17 -30.25
C MET A 1 2.93 -15.15 -31.48
N HIS A 2 1.68 -14.80 -31.26
CA HIS A 2 0.74 -14.60 -32.39
C HIS A 2 0.90 -13.17 -32.91
N VAL A 3 1.04 -12.96 -34.21
CA VAL A 3 1.32 -11.63 -34.81
C VAL A 3 0.22 -10.60 -34.54
N SER A 4 -0.98 -11.04 -34.16
CA SER A 4 -2.11 -10.19 -33.75
C SER A 4 -2.32 -10.13 -32.24
N GLY A 5 -1.35 -10.57 -31.43
CA GLY A 5 -1.45 -10.56 -29.97
C GLY A 5 -1.41 -9.14 -29.41
N GLN A 6 -2.12 -8.93 -28.28
CA GLN A 6 -2.15 -7.66 -27.55
C GLN A 6 -1.14 -7.62 -26.41
N VAL A 7 -0.44 -8.73 -26.15
CA VAL A 7 0.61 -8.83 -25.12
C VAL A 7 1.96 -8.83 -25.81
N VAL A 8 2.82 -7.90 -25.39
CA VAL A 8 4.20 -7.74 -25.91
C VAL A 8 5.16 -7.96 -24.74
N GLU A 9 6.01 -8.98 -24.88
CA GLU A 9 7.08 -9.24 -23.91
C GLU A 9 8.34 -8.49 -24.32
N GLN A 10 8.93 -7.76 -23.39
CA GLN A 10 10.17 -7.00 -23.56
C GLN A 10 11.07 -7.21 -22.35
N LEU A 11 12.38 -7.26 -22.59
CA LEU A 11 13.40 -7.37 -21.53
C LEU A 11 13.98 -6.01 -21.12
N SER A 12 13.33 -4.91 -21.51
CA SER A 12 13.78 -3.55 -21.23
C SER A 12 12.62 -2.67 -20.84
N GLU A 13 12.67 -2.13 -19.62
CA GLU A 13 11.70 -1.18 -19.09
C GLU A 13 11.61 0.08 -19.96
N HIS A 14 12.72 0.58 -20.49
CA HIS A 14 12.76 1.69 -21.46
C HIS A 14 11.94 1.41 -22.70
N GLN A 15 12.03 0.19 -23.25
CA GLN A 15 11.26 -0.16 -24.44
C GLN A 15 9.79 -0.34 -24.10
N MET A 16 9.46 -0.94 -22.95
CA MET A 16 8.07 -1.10 -22.52
C MET A 16 7.38 0.25 -22.36
N GLU A 17 8.00 1.18 -21.65
CA GLU A 17 7.47 2.55 -21.48
C GLU A 17 7.36 3.26 -22.82
N GLY A 18 8.43 3.31 -23.62
CA GLY A 18 8.42 4.02 -24.91
C GLY A 18 7.40 3.45 -25.91
N PHE A 19 7.20 2.13 -25.95
CA PHE A 19 6.14 1.52 -26.78
C PHE A 19 4.75 1.89 -26.26
N LEU A 20 4.53 1.84 -24.95
CA LEU A 20 3.24 2.22 -24.38
C LEU A 20 2.96 3.71 -24.62
N GLU A 21 3.92 4.60 -24.36
CA GLU A 21 3.79 6.04 -24.60
C GLU A 21 3.37 6.30 -26.06
N ALA A 22 4.09 5.74 -27.04
CA ALA A 22 3.75 5.87 -28.44
C ALA A 22 2.34 5.33 -28.76
N TYR A 23 1.96 4.22 -28.14
CA TYR A 23 0.65 3.59 -28.34
C TYR A 23 -0.50 4.45 -27.80
N LEU A 24 -0.33 5.07 -26.61
CA LEU A 24 -1.28 5.98 -26.01
C LEU A 24 -1.51 7.23 -26.87
N LEU A 25 -0.44 7.77 -27.48
CA LEU A 25 -0.51 8.90 -28.40
C LEU A 25 -1.36 8.62 -29.66
N THR A 26 -1.58 7.35 -29.99
CA THR A 26 -2.49 6.95 -31.08
C THR A 26 -3.95 6.84 -30.65
N GLY A 27 -4.29 7.21 -29.41
CA GLY A 27 -5.64 7.14 -28.83
C GLY A 27 -6.04 5.75 -28.33
N ARG A 28 -5.07 4.89 -28.05
CA ARG A 28 -5.28 3.53 -27.54
C ARG A 28 -4.94 3.48 -26.04
N HIS A 29 -5.36 2.40 -25.37
CA HIS A 29 -5.13 2.14 -23.96
C HIS A 29 -4.14 0.99 -23.78
N GLY A 30 -3.37 1.04 -22.70
CA GLY A 30 -2.44 -0.03 -22.35
C GLY A 30 -2.02 0.03 -20.89
N ILE A 31 -1.31 -1.01 -20.51
CA ILE A 31 -0.65 -1.16 -19.23
C ILE A 31 0.66 -1.89 -19.46
N TRP A 32 1.69 -1.54 -18.72
CA TRP A 32 2.91 -2.34 -18.66
C TRP A 32 3.24 -2.70 -17.22
N SER A 33 3.95 -3.80 -17.01
CA SER A 33 4.26 -4.32 -15.69
C SER A 33 5.74 -4.62 -15.55
N SER A 34 6.31 -4.29 -14.39
CA SER A 34 7.68 -4.61 -14.01
C SER A 34 7.79 -4.89 -12.52
N TYR A 35 9.00 -5.30 -12.09
CA TYR A 35 9.40 -5.33 -10.69
C TYR A 35 9.54 -3.90 -10.17
N GLU A 36 9.20 -3.70 -8.90
CA GLU A 36 9.22 -2.37 -8.27
C GLU A 36 10.62 -1.72 -8.34
N SER A 37 11.66 -2.43 -7.91
CA SER A 37 13.03 -1.92 -7.92
C SER A 37 13.56 -1.60 -9.32
N PHE A 38 13.07 -2.26 -10.36
CA PHE A 38 13.56 -2.06 -11.74
C PHE A 38 12.87 -0.91 -12.47
N VAL A 39 11.76 -0.42 -11.94
CA VAL A 39 11.10 0.78 -12.50
C VAL A 39 12.03 2.00 -12.45
N HIS A 40 12.95 2.07 -11.48
CA HIS A 40 13.95 3.15 -11.40
C HIS A 40 14.85 3.30 -12.64
N VAL A 41 14.98 2.26 -13.44
CA VAL A 41 15.69 2.34 -14.73
C VAL A 41 15.07 3.41 -15.65
N ILE A 42 13.78 3.72 -15.47
CA ILE A 42 13.05 4.68 -16.31
C ILE A 42 12.63 5.95 -15.59
N ASP A 43 13.15 6.26 -14.42
CA ASP A 43 12.80 7.47 -13.66
C ASP A 43 12.86 8.74 -14.52
N SER A 44 13.89 8.86 -15.35
CA SER A 44 14.03 10.01 -16.25
C SER A 44 12.93 10.06 -17.31
N MET A 45 12.54 8.92 -17.88
CA MET A 45 11.48 8.85 -18.89
C MET A 45 10.13 9.18 -18.27
N LEU A 46 9.78 8.58 -17.13
CA LEU A 46 8.56 8.92 -16.37
C LEU A 46 8.49 10.40 -16.04
N ASN A 47 9.60 10.99 -15.56
CA ASN A 47 9.68 12.41 -15.28
C ASN A 47 9.46 13.28 -16.53
N GLN A 48 10.00 12.92 -17.67
CA GLN A 48 9.80 13.66 -18.92
C GLN A 48 8.36 13.52 -19.41
N HIS A 49 7.76 12.33 -19.32
CA HIS A 49 6.36 12.12 -19.66
C HIS A 49 5.42 12.93 -18.76
N ALA A 50 5.66 12.95 -17.44
CA ALA A 50 4.91 13.80 -16.50
C ALA A 50 4.98 15.28 -16.87
N LYS A 51 6.18 15.82 -17.08
CA LYS A 51 6.35 17.23 -17.50
C LYS A 51 5.65 17.56 -18.81
N TRP A 52 5.67 16.62 -19.75
CA TRP A 52 4.98 16.79 -21.01
C TRP A 52 3.46 16.79 -20.82
N LEU A 53 2.91 15.94 -19.95
CA LEU A 53 1.50 15.95 -19.57
C LEU A 53 1.12 17.29 -18.88
N GLU A 54 1.91 17.74 -17.90
CA GLU A 54 1.73 18.99 -17.18
C GLU A 54 1.65 20.18 -18.17
N ALA A 55 2.65 20.33 -19.06
CA ALA A 55 2.67 21.37 -20.04
C ALA A 55 1.47 21.29 -21.01
N THR A 56 1.07 20.08 -21.37
CA THR A 56 -0.08 19.86 -22.27
C THR A 56 -1.39 20.27 -21.62
N VAL A 57 -1.59 19.94 -20.35
CA VAL A 57 -2.80 20.28 -19.59
C VAL A 57 -2.89 21.78 -19.35
N ARG A 58 -1.79 22.42 -18.97
CA ARG A 58 -1.76 23.86 -18.64
C ARG A 58 -1.78 24.78 -19.85
N GLU A 59 -1.03 24.44 -20.91
CA GLU A 59 -0.67 25.42 -21.95
C GLU A 59 -1.31 25.14 -23.30
N ILE A 60 -1.85 23.92 -23.52
CA ILE A 60 -2.36 23.51 -24.82
C ILE A 60 -3.84 23.07 -24.75
N PRO A 61 -4.76 24.02 -24.50
CA PRO A 61 -6.17 23.69 -24.22
C PRO A 61 -6.93 23.10 -25.42
N TRP A 62 -6.41 23.21 -26.63
CA TRP A 62 -7.01 22.64 -27.85
C TRP A 62 -6.64 21.18 -28.06
N ARG A 63 -5.72 20.64 -27.29
CA ARG A 63 -5.32 19.24 -27.42
C ARG A 63 -6.37 18.31 -26.79
N LYS A 64 -6.69 17.25 -27.49
CA LYS A 64 -7.54 16.19 -26.94
C LYS A 64 -6.80 15.41 -25.85
N PRO A 65 -7.50 15.02 -24.76
CA PRO A 65 -6.94 14.11 -23.76
C PRO A 65 -6.45 12.82 -24.41
N ILE A 66 -5.39 12.26 -23.85
CA ILE A 66 -4.90 10.91 -24.22
C ILE A 66 -5.16 9.94 -23.05
N ALA A 67 -5.25 8.65 -23.38
CA ALA A 67 -5.34 7.62 -22.36
C ALA A 67 -4.13 7.68 -21.43
N SER A 68 -4.34 7.42 -20.14
CA SER A 68 -3.27 7.46 -19.14
C SER A 68 -2.26 6.34 -19.35
N MET A 69 -1.01 6.60 -18.98
CA MET A 69 0.01 5.57 -18.84
C MET A 69 -0.21 4.80 -17.54
N ASN A 70 -0.45 3.50 -17.65
CA ASN A 70 -0.66 2.64 -16.51
C ASN A 70 0.56 1.76 -16.28
N LEU A 71 1.16 1.88 -15.11
CA LEU A 71 2.29 1.08 -14.63
C LEU A 71 1.79 0.15 -13.53
N LEU A 72 1.86 -1.16 -13.75
CA LEU A 72 1.59 -2.17 -12.74
C LEU A 72 2.90 -2.65 -12.13
N VAL A 73 3.11 -2.28 -10.87
CA VAL A 73 4.22 -2.75 -10.05
C VAL A 73 3.78 -4.04 -9.35
N SER A 74 4.17 -5.19 -9.90
CA SER A 74 3.62 -6.50 -9.51
C SER A 74 4.53 -7.35 -8.65
N SER A 75 5.80 -6.99 -8.52
CA SER A 75 6.79 -7.66 -7.68
C SER A 75 7.43 -6.63 -6.76
N HIS A 76 6.68 -6.27 -5.73
CA HIS A 76 7.02 -5.20 -4.82
C HIS A 76 7.92 -5.68 -3.67
N VAL A 77 8.53 -4.72 -2.97
CA VAL A 77 9.57 -4.91 -1.95
C VAL A 77 9.27 -6.02 -0.95
N TRP A 78 8.05 -6.08 -0.40
CA TRP A 78 7.67 -7.03 0.66
C TRP A 78 7.54 -8.49 0.20
N ARG A 79 7.60 -8.75 -1.09
CA ARG A 79 7.55 -10.08 -1.69
C ARG A 79 8.85 -10.46 -2.38
N GLN A 80 9.94 -9.77 -2.02
CA GLN A 80 11.30 -10.00 -2.55
C GLN A 80 12.28 -10.50 -1.49
N ASP A 81 11.77 -11.10 -0.42
CA ASP A 81 12.53 -11.75 0.64
C ASP A 81 13.57 -12.75 0.11
N HIS A 82 13.21 -13.52 -0.93
CA HIS A 82 14.05 -14.54 -1.54
C HIS A 82 15.07 -14.02 -2.58
N ASN A 83 14.91 -12.81 -3.09
CA ASN A 83 15.78 -12.21 -4.12
C ASN A 83 16.84 -11.25 -3.56
N GLY A 84 16.74 -10.89 -2.28
CA GLY A 84 17.66 -9.99 -1.60
C GLY A 84 17.57 -8.53 -2.05
N PHE A 85 18.47 -7.71 -1.53
CA PHE A 85 18.43 -6.24 -1.62
C PHE A 85 18.33 -5.68 -3.05
N SER A 86 18.85 -6.38 -4.05
CA SER A 86 18.83 -5.90 -5.46
C SER A 86 17.40 -5.81 -6.05
N HIS A 87 16.41 -6.42 -5.41
CA HIS A 87 15.00 -6.42 -5.81
C HIS A 87 14.13 -5.66 -4.80
N GLN A 88 14.72 -5.03 -3.80
CA GLN A 88 14.05 -4.42 -2.66
C GLN A 88 14.24 -2.89 -2.72
N ASP A 89 13.42 -2.20 -3.51
CA ASP A 89 13.41 -0.74 -3.62
C ASP A 89 12.02 -0.24 -4.00
N PRO A 90 11.26 0.35 -3.06
CA PRO A 90 9.93 0.90 -3.32
C PRO A 90 9.93 2.39 -3.70
N GLY A 91 11.08 2.96 -4.02
CA GLY A 91 11.27 4.40 -4.17
C GLY A 91 10.59 5.06 -5.37
N VAL A 92 10.00 4.29 -6.29
CA VAL A 92 9.26 4.86 -7.43
C VAL A 92 8.11 5.77 -6.97
N THR A 93 7.49 5.47 -5.84
CA THR A 93 6.45 6.33 -5.24
C THR A 93 7.00 7.70 -4.88
N SER A 94 8.17 7.77 -4.25
CA SER A 94 8.86 9.02 -3.90
C SER A 94 9.21 9.85 -5.14
N VAL A 95 9.64 9.21 -6.23
CA VAL A 95 9.93 9.89 -7.50
C VAL A 95 8.67 10.54 -8.08
N LEU A 96 7.54 9.81 -8.08
CA LEU A 96 6.27 10.31 -8.60
C LEU A 96 5.66 11.39 -7.72
N LEU A 97 5.79 11.31 -6.39
CA LEU A 97 5.28 12.31 -5.45
C LEU A 97 5.84 13.71 -5.71
N ASN A 98 7.06 13.83 -6.21
CA ASN A 98 7.63 15.13 -6.61
C ASN A 98 6.84 15.84 -7.73
N LYS A 99 5.86 15.16 -8.36
CA LYS A 99 5.00 15.69 -9.41
C LYS A 99 3.55 15.98 -8.95
N CYS A 100 3.27 15.81 -7.66
CA CYS A 100 1.90 15.84 -7.16
C CYS A 100 1.49 17.16 -6.47
N PHE A 101 2.36 18.17 -6.44
CA PHE A 101 2.15 19.40 -5.67
C PHE A 101 1.61 20.60 -6.48
N HIS A 102 0.92 20.36 -7.59
CA HIS A 102 0.53 21.45 -8.51
C HIS A 102 -0.88 21.35 -9.10
N ASN A 103 -1.81 20.66 -8.50
CA ASN A 103 -3.21 20.55 -9.03
C ASN A 103 -3.31 20.24 -10.53
N ASP A 104 -2.29 19.64 -11.13
CA ASP A 104 -2.33 19.24 -12.55
C ASP A 104 -2.92 17.85 -12.73
N HIS A 105 -3.04 17.12 -11.62
CA HIS A 105 -3.60 15.77 -11.52
C HIS A 105 -3.03 14.77 -12.53
N VAL A 106 -1.76 14.96 -12.91
CA VAL A 106 -1.09 14.10 -13.91
C VAL A 106 -0.53 12.82 -13.32
N ILE A 107 -0.58 12.63 -12.01
CA ILE A 107 -0.11 11.44 -11.31
C ILE A 107 -1.27 10.80 -10.55
N GLY A 108 -1.28 9.48 -10.50
CA GLY A 108 -2.07 8.66 -9.58
C GLY A 108 -1.16 7.60 -8.95
N ILE A 109 -1.27 7.39 -7.64
CA ILE A 109 -0.48 6.38 -6.89
C ILE A 109 -1.45 5.54 -6.07
N TYR A 110 -1.61 4.29 -6.45
CA TYR A 110 -2.63 3.41 -5.91
C TYR A 110 -2.03 2.15 -5.30
N PHE A 111 -2.53 1.77 -4.12
CA PHE A 111 -2.15 0.57 -3.41
C PHE A 111 -3.31 -0.43 -3.40
N ALA A 112 -3.12 -1.56 -4.06
CA ALA A 112 -4.10 -2.62 -4.08
C ALA A 112 -3.99 -3.47 -2.81
N THR A 113 -4.89 -3.27 -1.88
CA THR A 113 -4.98 -4.02 -0.62
C THR A 113 -5.31 -5.50 -0.86
N ASP A 114 -6.12 -5.77 -1.88
CA ASP A 114 -6.54 -7.11 -2.30
C ASP A 114 -6.87 -7.16 -3.81
N ALA A 115 -7.28 -8.32 -4.29
CA ALA A 115 -7.60 -8.52 -5.70
C ALA A 115 -8.81 -7.69 -6.17
N ASN A 116 -9.82 -7.46 -5.32
CA ASN A 116 -10.99 -6.65 -5.67
C ASN A 116 -10.63 -5.16 -5.73
N MET A 117 -9.77 -4.69 -4.82
CA MET A 117 -9.23 -3.34 -4.91
C MET A 117 -8.37 -3.17 -6.18
N LEU A 118 -7.55 -4.15 -6.54
CA LEU A 118 -6.80 -4.12 -7.81
C LEU A 118 -7.71 -3.99 -9.02
N LEU A 119 -8.82 -4.71 -9.06
CA LEU A 119 -9.80 -4.61 -10.15
C LEU A 119 -10.46 -3.22 -10.21
N ALA A 120 -10.84 -2.66 -9.05
CA ALA A 120 -11.40 -1.31 -8.96
C ALA A 120 -10.40 -0.24 -9.42
N ILE A 121 -9.15 -0.34 -8.97
CA ILE A 121 -8.05 0.57 -9.39
C ILE A 121 -7.81 0.45 -10.91
N ALA A 122 -7.71 -0.77 -11.43
CA ALA A 122 -7.50 -0.99 -12.86
C ALA A 122 -8.63 -0.37 -13.68
N GLU A 123 -9.89 -0.54 -13.27
CA GLU A 123 -11.05 0.08 -13.91
C GLU A 123 -10.95 1.62 -13.93
N LYS A 124 -10.61 2.24 -12.78
CA LYS A 124 -10.38 3.70 -12.66
C LYS A 124 -9.24 4.16 -13.59
N CYS A 125 -8.11 3.48 -13.55
CA CYS A 125 -6.92 3.81 -14.33
C CYS A 125 -7.14 3.69 -15.84
N TYR A 126 -7.81 2.63 -16.31
CA TYR A 126 -8.12 2.47 -17.73
C TYR A 126 -9.13 3.50 -18.28
N LYS A 127 -9.98 4.07 -17.42
CA LYS A 127 -10.91 5.14 -17.78
C LYS A 127 -10.29 6.53 -17.69
N SER A 128 -9.16 6.68 -17.00
CA SER A 128 -8.50 7.97 -16.80
C SER A 128 -7.76 8.46 -18.05
N THR A 129 -7.55 9.75 -18.12
CA THR A 129 -6.80 10.42 -19.19
C THR A 129 -5.77 11.39 -18.63
N ASN A 130 -4.70 11.64 -19.38
CA ASN A 130 -3.63 12.59 -19.05
C ASN A 130 -2.93 12.31 -17.71
N LYS A 131 -2.87 11.03 -17.29
CA LYS A 131 -2.20 10.64 -16.04
C LYS A 131 -1.10 9.60 -16.29
N ILE A 132 -0.15 9.53 -15.36
CA ILE A 132 0.68 8.37 -15.10
C ILE A 132 0.09 7.73 -13.83
N ASN A 133 -0.40 6.51 -13.93
CA ASN A 133 -0.94 5.76 -12.81
C ASN A 133 0.08 4.69 -12.39
N ALA A 134 0.62 4.81 -11.18
CA ALA A 134 1.37 3.74 -10.54
C ALA A 134 0.42 2.88 -9.71
N ILE A 135 0.34 1.60 -10.03
CA ILE A 135 -0.52 0.62 -9.37
C ILE A 135 0.38 -0.39 -8.67
N ILE A 136 0.46 -0.32 -7.36
CA ILE A 136 1.26 -1.23 -6.55
C ILE A 136 0.38 -2.40 -6.10
N ALA A 137 0.75 -3.62 -6.51
CA ALA A 137 -0.04 -4.82 -6.23
C ALA A 137 0.84 -6.07 -6.13
N GLY A 138 0.55 -6.94 -5.17
CA GLY A 138 1.19 -8.24 -5.08
C GLY A 138 0.74 -9.20 -6.19
N LYS A 139 1.66 -10.05 -6.67
CA LYS A 139 1.36 -11.13 -7.63
C LYS A 139 1.15 -12.49 -6.95
N GLN A 140 1.38 -12.56 -5.65
CA GLN A 140 1.20 -13.79 -4.85
C GLN A 140 -0.22 -13.83 -4.25
N PRO A 141 -0.72 -15.02 -3.90
CA PRO A 141 -1.97 -15.15 -3.18
C PRO A 141 -1.97 -14.32 -1.89
N ALA A 142 -3.05 -13.59 -1.66
CA ALA A 142 -3.25 -12.76 -0.47
C ALA A 142 -4.71 -12.85 -0.02
N ALA A 143 -4.99 -12.39 1.20
CA ALA A 143 -6.35 -12.31 1.73
C ALA A 143 -7.20 -11.36 0.89
N THR A 144 -8.49 -11.65 0.78
CA THR A 144 -9.49 -10.76 0.17
C THR A 144 -10.32 -10.15 1.28
N TRP A 145 -10.25 -8.84 1.44
CA TRP A 145 -10.87 -8.09 2.53
C TRP A 145 -12.23 -7.50 2.13
N LEU A 146 -12.33 -7.04 0.89
CA LEU A 146 -13.45 -6.29 0.36
C LEU A 146 -14.19 -7.06 -0.74
N THR A 147 -15.47 -6.80 -0.92
CA THR A 147 -16.17 -7.10 -2.16
C THR A 147 -15.77 -6.07 -3.22
N LEU A 148 -16.01 -6.34 -4.50
CA LEU A 148 -15.69 -5.39 -5.57
C LEU A 148 -16.44 -4.06 -5.44
N ASP A 149 -17.69 -4.10 -4.96
CA ASP A 149 -18.51 -2.89 -4.79
C ASP A 149 -18.01 -2.05 -3.60
N GLU A 150 -17.60 -2.69 -2.49
CA GLU A 150 -16.94 -2.01 -1.37
C GLU A 150 -15.61 -1.38 -1.82
N ALA A 151 -14.80 -2.10 -2.59
CA ALA A 151 -13.53 -1.59 -3.11
C ALA A 151 -13.72 -0.37 -4.03
N ARG A 152 -14.75 -0.39 -4.89
CA ARG A 152 -15.09 0.78 -5.74
C ARG A 152 -15.51 1.99 -4.90
N ALA A 153 -16.39 1.77 -3.90
CA ALA A 153 -16.86 2.84 -3.04
C ALA A 153 -15.73 3.48 -2.21
N GLU A 154 -14.80 2.66 -1.72
CA GLU A 154 -13.62 3.13 -1.00
C GLU A 154 -12.68 3.91 -1.92
N LEU A 155 -12.41 3.39 -3.12
CA LEU A 155 -11.51 4.03 -4.09
C LEU A 155 -12.03 5.39 -4.60
N GLU A 156 -13.33 5.63 -4.57
CA GLU A 156 -13.90 6.96 -4.91
C GLU A 156 -13.45 8.03 -3.92
N LYS A 157 -13.27 7.67 -2.63
CA LYS A 157 -12.77 8.56 -1.57
C LYS A 157 -11.24 8.53 -1.45
N GLY A 158 -10.62 7.43 -1.90
CA GLY A 158 -9.19 7.16 -1.79
C GLY A 158 -8.74 6.52 -0.47
N ALA A 159 -9.46 6.75 0.63
CA ALA A 159 -9.25 6.10 1.92
C ALA A 159 -10.59 5.87 2.62
N ALA A 160 -10.67 4.82 3.45
CA ALA A 160 -11.87 4.52 4.23
C ALA A 160 -11.56 3.88 5.59
N ALA A 161 -12.40 4.18 6.57
CA ALA A 161 -12.43 3.42 7.82
C ALA A 161 -13.19 2.09 7.60
N TRP A 162 -12.62 1.00 8.08
CA TRP A 162 -13.22 -0.33 8.04
C TRP A 162 -13.94 -0.62 9.35
N ASP A 163 -15.21 -0.18 9.43
CA ASP A 163 -16.05 -0.38 10.64
C ASP A 163 -16.16 -1.86 11.02
N TRP A 164 -16.20 -2.76 10.02
CA TRP A 164 -16.27 -4.20 10.22
C TRP A 164 -15.02 -4.79 10.88
N ALA A 165 -13.87 -4.12 10.78
CA ALA A 165 -12.60 -4.52 11.39
C ALA A 165 -12.30 -3.72 12.68
N SER A 166 -13.01 -2.64 12.93
CA SER A 166 -12.81 -1.74 14.05
C SER A 166 -13.51 -2.23 15.33
N THR A 167 -12.96 -1.91 16.50
CA THR A 167 -13.61 -2.17 17.81
C THR A 167 -14.20 -0.91 18.43
N ALA A 168 -13.76 0.28 18.02
CA ALA A 168 -14.37 1.56 18.35
C ALA A 168 -15.60 1.80 17.44
N LYS A 169 -16.69 2.29 18.00
CA LYS A 169 -17.93 2.57 17.26
C LYS A 169 -17.96 3.96 16.65
N ASN A 170 -17.12 4.85 17.12
CA ASN A 170 -16.98 6.23 16.70
C ASN A 170 -15.59 6.75 17.06
N ASN A 171 -15.27 7.98 16.64
CA ASN A 171 -13.95 8.59 16.86
C ASN A 171 -13.66 8.83 18.34
N ASP A 172 -14.66 9.15 19.17
CA ASP A 172 -14.47 9.44 20.59
C ASP A 172 -14.08 8.20 21.39
N GLU A 173 -14.61 7.01 21.00
CA GLU A 173 -14.27 5.74 21.63
C GLU A 173 -12.88 5.22 21.25
N ALA A 174 -12.32 5.66 20.14
CA ALA A 174 -11.02 5.18 19.67
C ALA A 174 -9.90 5.61 20.61
N GLU A 175 -9.04 4.66 20.99
CA GLU A 175 -7.79 4.90 21.69
C GLU A 175 -6.63 5.08 20.70
N VAL A 176 -6.73 4.44 19.53
CA VAL A 176 -5.74 4.49 18.45
C VAL A 176 -6.41 4.23 17.08
N VAL A 177 -5.85 4.80 16.02
CA VAL A 177 -6.19 4.46 14.65
C VAL A 177 -5.07 3.59 14.07
N LEU A 178 -5.43 2.47 13.45
CA LEU A 178 -4.53 1.55 12.77
C LEU A 178 -4.73 1.73 11.27
N ALA A 179 -3.81 2.39 10.62
CA ALA A 179 -3.91 2.70 9.18
C ALA A 179 -2.90 1.88 8.36
N ALA A 180 -3.26 1.55 7.13
CA ALA A 180 -2.37 0.87 6.21
C ALA A 180 -2.53 1.32 4.76
N ALA A 181 -1.46 1.21 3.98
CA ALA A 181 -1.47 1.30 2.51
C ALA A 181 -0.55 0.22 1.92
N GLY A 182 -1.11 -0.67 1.10
CA GLY A 182 -0.45 -1.84 0.52
C GLY A 182 -0.93 -3.17 1.10
N ASP A 183 -0.77 -4.27 0.35
CA ASP A 183 -1.28 -5.60 0.73
C ASP A 183 -0.61 -6.16 2.00
N VAL A 184 0.72 -6.13 2.06
CA VAL A 184 1.47 -6.65 3.22
C VAL A 184 1.30 -5.76 4.45
N PRO A 185 1.47 -4.42 4.39
CA PRO A 185 1.17 -3.55 5.52
C PRO A 185 -0.25 -3.72 6.07
N THR A 186 -1.24 -3.88 5.19
CA THR A 186 -2.63 -4.13 5.62
C THR A 186 -2.77 -5.48 6.32
N GLN A 187 -2.14 -6.53 5.81
CA GLN A 187 -2.15 -7.84 6.46
C GLN A 187 -1.57 -7.77 7.88
N GLU A 188 -0.46 -7.05 8.06
CA GLU A 188 0.18 -6.91 9.37
C GLU A 188 -0.64 -6.04 10.34
N ILE A 189 -1.26 -4.95 9.86
CA ILE A 189 -2.21 -4.14 10.65
C ILE A 189 -3.43 -4.97 11.07
N MET A 190 -3.98 -5.81 10.18
CA MET A 190 -5.10 -6.67 10.52
C MET A 190 -4.73 -7.73 11.57
N ALA A 191 -3.52 -8.29 11.49
CA ALA A 191 -3.02 -9.20 12.50
C ALA A 191 -2.72 -8.52 13.84
N ALA A 192 -2.20 -7.28 13.83
CA ALA A 192 -2.04 -6.47 15.02
C ALA A 192 -3.40 -6.10 15.65
N SER A 193 -4.41 -5.81 14.83
CA SER A 193 -5.77 -5.52 15.30
C SER A 193 -6.40 -6.70 16.07
N ASP A 194 -6.17 -7.94 15.62
CA ASP A 194 -6.60 -9.14 16.36
C ASP A 194 -5.97 -9.20 17.75
N LYS A 195 -4.65 -8.96 17.85
CA LYS A 195 -3.94 -8.97 19.14
C LYS A 195 -4.43 -7.83 20.07
N LEU A 196 -4.67 -6.64 19.54
CA LEU A 196 -5.23 -5.52 20.31
C LEU A 196 -6.67 -5.77 20.76
N LYS A 197 -7.47 -6.44 19.94
CA LYS A 197 -8.83 -6.83 20.28
C LYS A 197 -8.87 -7.80 21.46
N GLU A 198 -7.95 -8.76 21.55
CA GLU A 198 -7.82 -9.67 22.69
C GLU A 198 -7.52 -8.92 23.99
N LEU A 199 -6.82 -7.78 23.93
CA LEU A 199 -6.51 -6.91 25.06
C LEU A 199 -7.64 -5.93 25.39
N GLY A 200 -8.74 -5.92 24.62
CA GLY A 200 -9.90 -5.05 24.83
C GLY A 200 -9.66 -3.59 24.41
N VAL A 201 -8.61 -3.31 23.63
CA VAL A 201 -8.30 -1.97 23.10
C VAL A 201 -9.38 -1.53 22.11
N LYS A 202 -9.72 -0.25 22.15
CA LYS A 202 -10.65 0.40 21.21
C LYS A 202 -9.87 1.06 20.09
N PHE A 203 -9.99 0.52 18.87
CA PHE A 203 -9.29 1.03 17.71
C PHE A 203 -10.21 1.17 16.50
N LYS A 204 -9.80 2.03 15.57
CA LYS A 204 -10.30 2.10 14.18
C LYS A 204 -9.28 1.50 13.25
N VAL A 205 -9.74 0.78 12.23
CA VAL A 205 -8.89 0.34 11.11
C VAL A 205 -9.18 1.21 9.91
N VAL A 206 -8.14 1.70 9.24
CA VAL A 206 -8.22 2.55 8.03
C VAL A 206 -7.38 1.95 6.92
N ASN A 207 -7.95 1.83 5.73
CA ASN A 207 -7.20 1.49 4.53
C ASN A 207 -7.06 2.70 3.60
N VAL A 208 -5.89 2.85 2.98
CA VAL A 208 -5.60 3.90 2.01
C VAL A 208 -5.28 3.25 0.66
N ALA A 209 -6.20 3.41 -0.30
CA ALA A 209 -6.06 2.86 -1.64
C ALA A 209 -5.47 3.87 -2.64
N ASP A 210 -5.78 5.17 -2.49
CA ASP A 210 -5.21 6.27 -3.27
C ASP A 210 -4.35 7.14 -2.35
N LEU A 211 -3.03 7.10 -2.55
CA LEU A 211 -2.09 7.80 -1.68
C LEU A 211 -2.32 9.32 -1.66
N LEU A 212 -2.71 9.89 -2.81
CA LEU A 212 -2.86 11.33 -2.96
C LEU A 212 -4.10 11.87 -2.25
N SER A 213 -5.02 11.00 -1.82
CA SER A 213 -6.14 11.40 -0.95
C SER A 213 -5.68 11.97 0.40
N LEU A 214 -4.45 11.64 0.82
CA LEU A 214 -3.86 12.11 2.07
C LEU A 214 -3.36 13.57 2.00
N GLN A 215 -3.09 14.10 0.80
CA GLN A 215 -2.64 15.48 0.65
C GLN A 215 -3.65 16.47 1.22
N SER A 216 -3.17 17.65 1.65
CA SER A 216 -4.05 18.75 2.00
C SER A 216 -4.88 19.19 0.79
N ALA A 217 -6.18 19.44 0.99
CA ALA A 217 -7.05 19.98 -0.05
C ALA A 217 -6.60 21.38 -0.58
N LYS A 218 -5.64 22.01 0.09
CA LYS A 218 -4.99 23.24 -0.40
C LYS A 218 -4.00 22.97 -1.54
N GLU A 219 -3.40 21.80 -1.55
CA GLU A 219 -2.40 21.37 -2.53
C GLU A 219 -3.02 20.51 -3.63
N ASN A 220 -4.08 19.77 -3.29
CA ASN A 220 -4.77 18.86 -4.20
C ASN A 220 -6.28 18.92 -3.93
N ASP A 221 -7.03 19.52 -4.85
CA ASP A 221 -8.48 19.70 -4.74
C ASP A 221 -9.30 18.41 -4.97
N GLU A 222 -8.65 17.32 -5.44
CA GLU A 222 -9.21 15.95 -5.48
C GLU A 222 -8.97 15.17 -4.17
N ALA A 223 -8.18 15.70 -3.22
CA ALA A 223 -7.90 15.05 -1.94
C ALA A 223 -9.07 15.18 -0.95
N LEU A 224 -9.02 14.38 0.12
CA LEU A 224 -9.98 14.50 1.23
C LEU A 224 -9.99 15.93 1.79
N THR A 225 -11.17 16.46 2.08
CA THR A 225 -11.28 17.67 2.90
C THR A 225 -10.74 17.43 4.31
N ASP A 226 -10.40 18.49 5.06
CA ASP A 226 -9.93 18.33 6.43
C ASP A 226 -10.99 17.69 7.35
N GLU A 227 -12.28 17.90 7.07
CA GLU A 227 -13.39 17.27 7.78
C GLU A 227 -13.46 15.77 7.49
N GLU A 228 -13.42 15.36 6.22
CA GLU A 228 -13.41 13.96 5.81
C GLU A 228 -12.15 13.23 6.34
N PHE A 229 -11.00 13.92 6.32
CA PHE A 229 -9.75 13.38 6.87
C PHE A 229 -9.87 13.14 8.39
N ALA A 230 -10.44 14.10 9.12
CA ALA A 230 -10.68 13.96 10.57
C ALA A 230 -11.75 12.90 10.89
N ASP A 231 -12.74 12.70 10.03
CA ASP A 231 -13.72 11.62 10.19
C ASP A 231 -13.07 10.23 10.05
N ILE A 232 -12.11 10.10 9.13
CA ILE A 232 -11.40 8.84 8.87
C ILE A 232 -10.31 8.59 9.91
N PHE A 233 -9.39 9.56 10.13
CA PHE A 233 -8.19 9.42 10.96
C PHE A 233 -8.32 9.99 12.37
N THR A 234 -9.49 10.51 12.74
CA THR A 234 -9.75 11.29 13.96
C THR A 234 -9.01 12.64 14.01
N ALA A 235 -9.48 13.54 14.86
CA ALA A 235 -8.86 14.86 15.01
C ALA A 235 -7.71 14.88 16.04
N ASP A 236 -7.70 13.94 16.99
CA ASP A 236 -6.89 14.02 18.21
C ASP A 236 -6.28 12.69 18.67
N LYS A 237 -6.66 11.57 18.05
CA LYS A 237 -6.14 10.27 18.48
C LYS A 237 -4.82 9.93 17.78
N PRO A 238 -3.96 9.12 18.42
CA PRO A 238 -2.76 8.62 17.80
C PRO A 238 -3.10 7.73 16.58
N VAL A 239 -2.34 7.87 15.51
CA VAL A 239 -2.49 7.11 14.27
C VAL A 239 -1.21 6.32 14.01
N LEU A 240 -1.27 5.01 14.12
CA LEU A 240 -0.21 4.10 13.69
C LEU A 240 -0.44 3.75 12.22
N PHE A 241 0.48 4.14 11.36
CA PHE A 241 0.35 3.96 9.91
C PHE A 241 1.43 3.02 9.38
N ALA A 242 1.05 1.84 8.91
CA ALA A 242 1.93 0.91 8.19
C ALA A 242 1.86 1.20 6.69
N TYR A 243 2.98 1.63 6.12
CA TYR A 243 3.07 2.09 4.74
C TYR A 243 3.97 1.20 3.89
N HIS A 244 3.60 1.03 2.64
CA HIS A 244 4.30 0.18 1.69
C HIS A 244 5.73 0.63 1.40
N SER A 245 5.94 1.93 1.20
CA SER A 245 7.22 2.53 0.82
C SER A 245 7.87 3.28 1.99
N TYR A 246 8.59 4.33 1.74
CA TYR A 246 9.31 5.10 2.76
C TYR A 246 8.38 5.97 3.60
N ALA A 247 8.49 5.89 4.92
CA ALA A 247 7.64 6.62 5.85
C ALA A 247 7.62 8.15 5.61
N HIS A 248 8.69 8.72 5.06
CA HIS A 248 8.78 10.16 4.78
C HIS A 248 7.82 10.61 3.66
N ASP A 249 7.40 9.72 2.76
CA ASP A 249 6.40 10.02 1.72
C ASP A 249 5.08 10.44 2.37
N VAL A 250 4.57 9.60 3.28
CA VAL A 250 3.32 9.90 4.01
C VAL A 250 3.48 11.14 4.88
N ARG A 251 4.59 11.27 5.62
CA ARG A 251 4.86 12.45 6.46
C ARG A 251 4.85 13.74 5.64
N GLY A 252 5.42 13.71 4.44
CA GLY A 252 5.39 14.86 3.52
C GLY A 252 3.98 15.19 3.05
N LEU A 253 3.17 14.18 2.70
CA LEU A 253 1.80 14.38 2.22
C LEU A 253 0.85 14.96 3.27
N ILE A 254 0.99 14.53 4.53
CA ILE A 254 0.10 14.94 5.63
C ILE A 254 0.57 16.18 6.38
N TYR A 255 1.74 16.75 6.04
CA TYR A 255 2.36 17.84 6.81
C TYR A 255 1.42 19.02 7.06
N ASP A 256 0.57 19.36 6.10
CA ASP A 256 -0.40 20.45 6.20
C ASP A 256 -1.76 20.03 6.79
N ARG A 257 -1.91 18.77 7.22
CA ARG A 257 -3.12 18.28 7.90
C ARG A 257 -3.14 18.68 9.38
N PRO A 258 -4.30 19.05 9.93
CA PRO A 258 -4.40 19.55 11.32
C PRO A 258 -3.90 18.60 12.39
N ASN A 259 -3.99 17.29 12.17
CA ASN A 259 -3.61 16.23 13.12
C ASN A 259 -2.32 15.49 12.74
N HIS A 260 -1.49 16.04 11.86
CA HIS A 260 -0.28 15.38 11.36
C HIS A 260 0.71 14.95 12.48
N ASP A 261 0.77 15.69 13.57
CA ASP A 261 1.63 15.36 14.73
C ASP A 261 1.24 14.07 15.46
N ASN A 262 0.00 13.57 15.24
CA ASN A 262 -0.49 12.34 15.87
C ASN A 262 -0.10 11.08 15.09
N PHE A 263 0.52 11.24 13.91
CA PHE A 263 0.88 10.11 13.05
C PHE A 263 2.25 9.54 13.40
N ASN A 264 2.27 8.25 13.72
CA ASN A 264 3.49 7.44 13.74
C ASN A 264 3.48 6.54 12.50
N VAL A 265 4.37 6.83 11.55
CA VAL A 265 4.42 6.15 10.25
C VAL A 265 5.60 5.20 10.22
N HIS A 266 5.33 3.93 10.01
CA HIS A 266 6.28 2.86 9.73
C HIS A 266 6.24 2.50 8.24
N GLY A 267 7.37 2.22 7.64
CA GLY A 267 7.49 1.85 6.24
C GLY A 267 8.78 1.10 5.99
N TYR A 268 9.19 1.00 4.74
CA TYR A 268 10.46 0.38 4.38
C TYR A 268 11.66 1.19 4.91
N GLU A 269 12.59 0.53 5.59
CA GLU A 269 13.75 1.15 6.27
C GLU A 269 15.10 0.78 5.61
N GLU A 270 15.12 0.33 4.37
CA GLU A 270 16.32 -0.16 3.65
C GLU A 270 16.99 -1.38 4.32
N GLU A 271 16.24 -2.08 5.17
CA GLU A 271 16.72 -3.27 5.83
C GLU A 271 16.20 -4.51 5.09
N GLY A 272 17.10 -5.38 4.74
CA GLY A 272 16.74 -6.63 4.10
C GLY A 272 17.88 -7.26 3.33
N SER A 273 17.74 -8.57 3.15
CA SER A 273 18.59 -9.39 2.31
C SER A 273 17.79 -10.62 1.90
N THR A 274 18.42 -11.72 1.50
CA THR A 274 17.72 -12.98 1.33
C THR A 274 17.35 -13.55 2.71
N THR A 275 16.06 -13.66 2.98
CA THR A 275 15.52 -14.03 4.28
C THR A 275 14.16 -14.72 4.13
N THR A 276 13.32 -14.71 5.18
CA THR A 276 11.94 -15.22 5.13
C THR A 276 10.93 -14.06 5.05
N PRO A 277 9.67 -14.30 4.63
CA PRO A 277 8.63 -13.27 4.61
C PRO A 277 8.43 -12.56 5.96
N TYR A 278 8.47 -13.30 7.07
CA TYR A 278 8.38 -12.72 8.41
C TYR A 278 9.59 -11.83 8.72
N ASP A 279 10.80 -12.33 8.46
CA ASP A 279 11.99 -11.55 8.77
C ASP A 279 12.07 -10.26 7.94
N MET A 280 11.58 -10.27 6.71
CA MET A 280 11.50 -9.07 5.86
C MET A 280 10.64 -7.96 6.51
N VAL A 281 9.47 -8.29 7.04
CA VAL A 281 8.63 -7.30 7.74
C VAL A 281 9.19 -6.95 9.13
N ARG A 282 9.87 -7.91 9.81
CA ARG A 282 10.48 -7.73 11.12
C ARG A 282 11.63 -6.73 11.10
N VAL A 283 12.57 -6.86 10.18
CA VAL A 283 13.74 -5.96 10.11
C VAL A 283 13.34 -4.53 9.73
N ASN A 284 12.23 -4.38 9.00
CA ASN A 284 11.66 -3.08 8.65
C ASN A 284 10.58 -2.59 9.63
N ARG A 285 10.40 -3.27 10.77
CA ARG A 285 9.54 -2.86 11.87
C ARG A 285 8.06 -2.63 11.50
N ILE A 286 7.55 -3.40 10.53
CA ILE A 286 6.13 -3.40 10.19
C ILE A 286 5.46 -4.75 10.47
N ASP A 287 6.12 -5.65 11.19
CA ASP A 287 5.51 -6.90 11.62
C ASP A 287 4.43 -6.68 12.68
N ARG A 288 3.47 -7.59 12.73
CA ARG A 288 2.29 -7.54 13.62
C ARG A 288 2.62 -7.39 15.11
N TYR A 289 3.75 -7.91 15.57
CA TYR A 289 4.15 -7.83 16.99
C TYR A 289 4.69 -6.44 17.31
N GLU A 290 5.56 -5.88 16.46
CA GLU A 290 6.04 -4.51 16.59
C GLU A 290 4.89 -3.51 16.47
N LEU A 291 4.02 -3.65 15.48
CA LEU A 291 2.87 -2.75 15.31
C LEU A 291 1.90 -2.82 16.49
N THR A 292 1.71 -4.01 17.09
CA THR A 292 0.91 -4.15 18.31
C THR A 292 1.58 -3.44 19.49
N ALA A 293 2.88 -3.68 19.70
CA ALA A 293 3.65 -3.05 20.78
C ALA A 293 3.66 -1.52 20.63
N GLU A 294 3.85 -1.02 19.41
CA GLU A 294 3.86 0.42 19.14
C GLU A 294 2.49 1.06 19.38
N ALA A 295 1.39 0.43 18.96
CA ALA A 295 0.05 0.90 19.27
C ALA A 295 -0.17 1.00 20.80
N LEU A 296 0.29 0.00 21.56
CA LEU A 296 0.20 0.01 23.02
C LEU A 296 1.05 1.13 23.65
N ARG A 297 2.25 1.40 23.12
CA ARG A 297 3.10 2.52 23.57
C ARG A 297 2.40 3.86 23.32
N MET A 298 1.77 4.02 22.16
CA MET A 298 1.07 5.25 21.80
C MET A 298 -0.17 5.51 22.67
N ILE A 299 -0.81 4.44 23.17
CA ILE A 299 -1.97 4.55 24.08
C ILE A 299 -1.52 4.83 25.51
N ASP A 300 -0.72 3.95 26.11
CA ASP A 300 -0.23 4.03 27.48
C ASP A 300 0.87 2.99 27.73
N ALA A 301 2.13 3.42 27.55
CA ALA A 301 3.29 2.54 27.65
C ALA A 301 3.43 1.89 29.03
N ASP A 302 3.11 2.63 30.11
CA ASP A 302 3.26 2.12 31.47
C ASP A 302 2.21 1.06 31.78
N LYS A 303 0.97 1.27 31.35
CA LYS A 303 -0.14 0.32 31.52
C LYS A 303 0.13 -1.01 30.83
N TYR A 304 0.77 -0.98 29.69
CA TYR A 304 0.97 -2.15 28.82
C TYR A 304 2.40 -2.67 28.82
N ALA A 305 3.28 -2.21 29.74
CA ALA A 305 4.71 -2.54 29.76
C ALA A 305 4.98 -4.05 29.66
N ASP A 306 4.35 -4.86 30.53
CA ASP A 306 4.53 -6.33 30.52
C ASP A 306 4.13 -6.97 29.19
N LYS A 307 3.09 -6.44 28.52
CA LYS A 307 2.62 -6.97 27.24
C LYS A 307 3.52 -6.55 26.08
N ILE A 308 4.06 -5.34 26.13
CA ILE A 308 5.06 -4.86 25.17
C ILE A 308 6.30 -5.75 25.23
N ASP A 309 6.83 -6.01 26.46
CA ASP A 309 7.99 -6.88 26.66
C ASP A 309 7.72 -8.32 26.16
N GLU A 310 6.51 -8.85 26.38
CA GLU A 310 6.10 -10.16 25.86
C GLU A 310 6.12 -10.22 24.32
N LEU A 311 5.59 -9.17 23.66
CA LEU A 311 5.55 -9.08 22.20
C LEU A 311 6.95 -8.97 21.60
N GLU A 312 7.81 -8.13 22.18
CA GLU A 312 9.20 -7.96 21.75
C GLU A 312 9.99 -9.27 21.90
N LYS A 313 9.82 -9.97 23.02
CA LYS A 313 10.44 -11.27 23.25
C LYS A 313 9.95 -12.32 22.26
N PHE A 314 8.64 -12.41 22.00
CA PHE A 314 8.10 -13.35 21.02
C PHE A 314 8.56 -13.03 19.61
N ARG A 315 8.72 -11.78 19.26
CA ARG A 315 9.27 -11.32 17.98
C ARG A 315 10.67 -11.89 17.74
N ASP A 316 11.53 -11.88 18.76
CA ASP A 316 12.87 -12.49 18.70
C ASP A 316 12.81 -14.03 18.67
N GLU A 317 11.91 -14.64 19.43
CA GLU A 317 11.69 -16.10 19.43
C GLU A 317 11.21 -16.59 18.05
N ALA A 318 10.29 -15.88 17.41
CA ALA A 318 9.79 -16.20 16.08
C ALA A 318 10.89 -16.10 15.00
N PHE A 319 11.76 -15.10 15.11
CA PHE A 319 12.92 -14.98 14.24
C PHE A 319 13.92 -16.14 14.48
N GLN A 320 14.24 -16.45 15.73
CA GLN A 320 15.13 -17.57 16.04
C GLN A 320 14.57 -18.89 15.54
N PHE A 321 13.25 -19.09 15.64
CA PHE A 321 12.58 -20.25 15.04
C PHE A 321 12.84 -20.35 13.52
N ALA A 322 12.74 -19.24 12.80
CA ALA A 322 12.99 -19.21 11.36
C ALA A 322 14.47 -19.52 11.04
N VAL A 323 15.41 -19.02 11.83
CA VAL A 323 16.84 -19.34 11.70
C VAL A 323 17.09 -20.84 11.88
N ASP A 324 16.46 -21.44 12.89
CA ASP A 324 16.72 -22.86 13.26
C ASP A 324 16.04 -23.83 12.29
N ASN A 325 14.92 -23.45 11.67
CA ASN A 325 14.08 -24.35 10.88
C ASN A 325 14.07 -24.04 9.37
N GLY A 326 14.47 -22.84 8.93
CA GLY A 326 14.48 -22.44 7.53
C GLY A 326 13.10 -22.03 6.97
N TYR A 327 12.10 -21.82 7.83
CA TYR A 327 10.76 -21.31 7.50
C TYR A 327 10.18 -20.56 8.70
N ASP A 328 9.18 -19.70 8.43
CA ASP A 328 8.59 -18.83 9.45
C ASP A 328 7.79 -19.58 10.50
N HIS A 329 7.68 -18.97 11.69
CA HIS A 329 6.94 -19.52 12.82
C HIS A 329 5.44 -19.70 12.48
N PRO A 330 4.78 -20.81 12.91
CA PRO A 330 3.36 -21.07 12.62
C PRO A 330 2.39 -19.95 13.04
N ASP A 331 2.68 -19.23 14.12
CA ASP A 331 1.85 -18.05 14.51
C ASP A 331 1.82 -16.95 13.44
N TYR A 332 2.84 -16.91 12.60
CA TYR A 332 2.88 -16.02 11.45
C TYR A 332 2.22 -16.63 10.20
N THR A 333 2.60 -17.88 9.85
CA THR A 333 2.17 -18.53 8.61
C THR A 333 0.73 -18.99 8.62
N ASP A 334 0.24 -19.46 9.78
CA ASP A 334 -1.07 -20.09 9.93
C ASP A 334 -2.14 -19.10 10.43
N TRP A 335 -1.75 -17.83 10.61
CA TRP A 335 -2.67 -16.81 11.08
C TRP A 335 -3.81 -16.57 10.09
N VAL A 336 -5.02 -16.55 10.62
CA VAL A 336 -6.26 -16.20 9.91
C VAL A 336 -6.98 -15.13 10.72
N TYR A 337 -7.45 -14.09 10.08
CA TYR A 337 -8.16 -13.00 10.75
C TYR A 337 -9.39 -13.50 11.52
N SER A 338 -9.46 -13.17 12.82
CA SER A 338 -10.51 -13.66 13.73
C SER A 338 -11.90 -13.11 13.42
N GLY A 339 -11.96 -11.95 12.78
CA GLY A 339 -13.20 -11.29 12.38
C GLY A 339 -13.73 -11.71 11.01
N VAL A 340 -13.29 -12.86 10.46
CA VAL A 340 -13.76 -13.35 9.16
C VAL A 340 -15.28 -13.35 9.13
N ASN A 341 -15.84 -12.49 8.30
CA ASN A 341 -17.26 -12.48 8.02
C ASN A 341 -17.58 -13.72 7.16
N THR A 342 -17.97 -14.81 7.81
CA THR A 342 -18.34 -16.08 7.15
C THR A 342 -19.49 -15.95 6.16
N ASP A 343 -20.21 -14.83 6.21
CA ASP A 343 -21.29 -14.51 5.27
C ASP A 343 -20.76 -13.91 3.95
N LYS A 344 -19.50 -13.42 3.90
CA LYS A 344 -18.83 -12.99 2.67
C LYS A 344 -18.30 -14.23 1.94
N LYS A 345 -19.02 -14.73 0.96
CA LYS A 345 -18.56 -15.76 0.05
C LYS A 345 -17.33 -15.22 -0.71
N GLY A 346 -16.14 -15.70 -0.35
CA GLY A 346 -14.88 -15.32 -0.99
C GLY A 346 -13.71 -15.07 -0.06
N ALA A 347 -13.86 -15.20 1.26
CA ALA A 347 -12.72 -15.20 2.17
C ALA A 347 -11.82 -16.41 1.84
N VAL A 348 -10.79 -16.17 1.06
CA VAL A 348 -9.74 -17.15 0.81
C VAL A 348 -8.81 -17.07 2.01
N THR A 349 -8.74 -18.14 2.79
CA THR A 349 -7.65 -18.35 3.75
C THR A 349 -6.33 -18.19 3.00
N ALA A 350 -5.46 -17.31 3.48
CA ALA A 350 -4.09 -17.26 3.02
C ALA A 350 -3.40 -18.57 3.45
N THR A 351 -3.50 -19.58 2.60
CA THR A 351 -2.61 -20.73 2.73
C THR A 351 -1.24 -20.27 2.26
N ALA A 352 -0.27 -20.30 3.17
CA ALA A 352 1.13 -20.18 2.81
C ALA A 352 1.39 -21.07 1.60
N ALA A 353 1.91 -20.49 0.52
CA ALA A 353 2.44 -21.26 -0.57
C ALA A 353 3.64 -22.02 0.00
N THR A 354 3.48 -23.31 0.27
CA THR A 354 4.61 -24.19 0.53
C THR A 354 5.52 -24.11 -0.69
N ALA A 355 6.74 -23.64 -0.46
CA ALA A 355 7.81 -23.73 -1.43
C ALA A 355 8.04 -25.21 -1.73
N GLY A 356 7.65 -25.65 -2.91
CA GLY A 356 7.88 -27.00 -3.35
C GLY A 356 6.77 -27.54 -4.22
N ASP A 357 6.79 -27.19 -5.49
CA ASP A 357 6.43 -28.05 -6.61
C ASP A 357 6.95 -27.37 -7.88
N ASN A 358 8.26 -27.47 -8.06
CA ASN A 358 8.88 -27.29 -9.37
C ASN A 358 9.14 -28.70 -9.93
N GLU A 359 8.33 -29.16 -10.85
CA GLU A 359 8.75 -30.02 -11.95
C GLU A 359 8.55 -29.28 -13.28
#